data_f5615b5e1e4b04c159db3a56bdf24f74
#
_entry.id   f5615b5e1e4b04c159db3a56bdf24f74
#
_cell.length_a   1.000
_cell.length_b   1.000
_cell.length_c   1.000
_cell.angle_alpha   90.00
_cell.angle_beta   90.00
_cell.angle_gamma   90.00
#
_symmetry.space_group_name_H-M   'P 1'
#
loop_
_entity.id
_entity.type
_entity.pdbx_description
1 polymer ?
#
loop_
_entity_poly.entity_id
_entity_poly.type
_entity_poly.pdbx_seq_one_letter_code
_entity_poly.pdbx_strand_id
1 'polypeptide(L)'
;WLDLLGSFIHVEDGRVLFPRFHQWHAVRAIVAATYRDGAGVDRLVQHSAGSGKSNTIAWTAHALSRLHGADDAPIFDKVVVITDRKVLDKQLQETVSGLDHTPGTIVRIDEKSQQLKDALEGNAARVIITTLQKFPVVVELAAKAAAEGEAKGVVGRRFAVIVDEAHSATSGDSVAKLKKVLTGDEAARVLEVLKADA
;
A
#
# COMPACT_ATOMS: atom_id res chain seq x y z
N TRP A 1 -7.51 -6.53 -23.23
CA TRP A 1 -6.29 -5.95 -23.84
C TRP A 1 -6.09 -4.50 -23.43
N LEU A 2 -7.11 -3.62 -23.47
CA LEU A 2 -6.98 -2.21 -23.08
C LEU A 2 -6.52 -2.04 -21.63
N ASP A 3 -7.03 -2.83 -20.70
CA ASP A 3 -6.61 -2.85 -19.30
C ASP A 3 -5.13 -3.24 -19.16
N LEU A 4 -4.69 -4.29 -19.89
CA LEU A 4 -3.29 -4.72 -19.88
C LEU A 4 -2.36 -3.63 -20.41
N LEU A 5 -2.72 -3.00 -21.54
CA LEU A 5 -1.90 -1.96 -22.16
C LEU A 5 -1.89 -0.67 -21.33
N GLY A 6 -3.01 -0.30 -20.72
CA GLY A 6 -3.14 0.97 -20.00
C GLY A 6 -2.67 0.93 -18.55
N SER A 7 -2.67 -0.24 -17.91
CA SER A 7 -2.46 -0.33 -16.47
C SER A 7 -1.24 -1.16 -16.06
N PHE A 8 -0.74 -2.04 -16.94
CA PHE A 8 0.31 -2.99 -16.56
C PHE A 8 1.61 -2.84 -17.34
N ILE A 9 1.55 -2.36 -18.58
CA ILE A 9 2.76 -2.22 -19.41
C ILE A 9 3.45 -0.91 -19.06
N HIS A 10 4.73 -0.99 -18.74
CA HIS A 10 5.56 0.18 -18.53
C HIS A 10 6.98 -0.04 -19.08
N VAL A 11 7.73 1.03 -19.20
CA VAL A 11 9.12 0.98 -19.68
C VAL A 11 10.04 1.24 -18.50
N GLU A 12 10.96 0.33 -18.25
CA GLU A 12 11.99 0.43 -17.23
C GLU A 12 13.35 0.17 -17.90
N ASP A 13 14.31 1.10 -17.77
CA ASP A 13 15.62 1.03 -18.38
C ASP A 13 15.61 0.72 -19.89
N GLY A 14 14.67 1.32 -20.62
CA GLY A 14 14.50 1.13 -22.07
C GLY A 14 13.91 -0.24 -22.46
N ARG A 15 13.47 -1.04 -21.50
CA ARG A 15 12.81 -2.32 -21.73
C ARG A 15 11.33 -2.23 -21.41
N VAL A 16 10.52 -2.79 -22.29
CA VAL A 16 9.07 -2.91 -22.05
C VAL A 16 8.83 -4.08 -21.10
N LEU A 17 8.23 -3.79 -19.95
CA LEU A 17 7.86 -4.79 -18.96
C LEU A 17 6.40 -5.18 -19.13
N PHE A 18 6.17 -6.48 -19.23
CA PHE A 18 4.85 -7.10 -19.25
C PHE A 18 4.63 -7.87 -17.95
N PRO A 19 3.42 -7.86 -17.40
CA PRO A 19 3.11 -8.71 -16.26
C PRO A 19 3.13 -10.17 -16.67
N ARG A 20 3.67 -11.03 -15.82
CA ARG A 20 3.46 -12.47 -15.95
C ARG A 20 1.99 -12.80 -15.65
N PHE A 21 1.49 -13.88 -16.20
CA PHE A 21 0.07 -14.26 -16.04
C PHE A 21 -0.40 -14.26 -14.58
N HIS A 22 0.37 -14.85 -13.67
CA HIS A 22 0.01 -14.91 -12.25
C HIS A 22 -0.01 -13.53 -11.58
N GLN A 23 0.86 -12.59 -11.99
CA GLN A 23 0.88 -11.22 -11.47
C GLN A 23 -0.38 -10.47 -11.92
N TRP A 24 -0.66 -10.49 -13.22
CA TRP A 24 -1.86 -9.90 -13.80
C TRP A 24 -3.15 -10.47 -13.20
N HIS A 25 -3.22 -11.82 -13.07
CA HIS A 25 -4.36 -12.51 -12.47
C HIS A 25 -4.56 -12.09 -11.00
N ALA A 26 -3.49 -12.06 -10.20
CA ALA A 26 -3.56 -11.67 -8.79
C ALA A 26 -4.07 -10.23 -8.63
N VAL A 27 -3.50 -9.26 -9.35
CA VAL A 27 -3.93 -7.86 -9.28
C VAL A 27 -5.40 -7.72 -9.66
N ARG A 28 -5.84 -8.35 -10.76
CA ARG A 28 -7.25 -8.31 -11.17
C ARG A 28 -8.19 -8.95 -10.18
N ALA A 29 -7.80 -10.07 -9.59
CA ALA A 29 -8.59 -10.74 -8.55
C ALA A 29 -8.76 -9.84 -7.31
N ILE A 30 -7.68 -9.17 -6.88
CA ILE A 30 -7.72 -8.23 -5.76
C ILE A 30 -8.65 -7.05 -6.09
N VAL A 31 -8.47 -6.42 -7.25
CA VAL A 31 -9.28 -5.27 -7.67
C VAL A 31 -10.77 -5.65 -7.77
N ALA A 32 -11.09 -6.76 -8.42
CA ALA A 32 -12.47 -7.22 -8.56
C ALA A 32 -13.11 -7.55 -7.20
N ALA A 33 -12.37 -8.23 -6.32
CA ALA A 33 -12.84 -8.52 -4.98
C ALA A 33 -13.01 -7.24 -4.14
N THR A 34 -12.10 -6.28 -4.27
CA THR A 34 -12.20 -5.01 -3.55
C THR A 34 -13.36 -4.15 -4.08
N TYR A 35 -13.59 -4.14 -5.38
CA TYR A 35 -14.74 -3.45 -5.97
C TYR A 35 -16.07 -4.01 -5.47
N ARG A 36 -16.18 -5.34 -5.34
CA ARG A 36 -17.39 -6.03 -4.88
C ARG A 36 -17.63 -5.85 -3.37
N ASP A 37 -16.56 -6.01 -2.56
CA ASP A 37 -16.67 -6.12 -1.10
C ASP A 37 -16.43 -4.78 -0.39
N GLY A 38 -15.92 -3.78 -1.10
CA GLY A 38 -15.50 -2.50 -0.55
C GLY A 38 -14.22 -2.59 0.28
N ALA A 39 -13.98 -1.54 1.05
CA ALA A 39 -12.96 -1.54 2.10
C ALA A 39 -13.40 -2.52 3.20
N GLY A 40 -12.41 -3.15 3.82
CA GLY A 40 -12.81 -3.87 4.99
C GLY A 40 -12.60 -5.35 4.95
N VAL A 41 -11.99 -5.97 3.94
CA VAL A 41 -11.74 -7.41 3.84
C VAL A 41 -10.24 -7.66 3.69
N ASP A 42 -9.66 -8.41 4.62
CA ASP A 42 -8.27 -8.83 4.55
C ASP A 42 -8.11 -9.88 3.43
N ARG A 43 -7.01 -9.75 2.67
CA ARG A 43 -6.71 -10.64 1.54
C ARG A 43 -5.26 -11.10 1.62
N LEU A 44 -5.07 -12.39 1.42
CA LEU A 44 -3.76 -13.02 1.35
C LEU A 44 -3.43 -13.33 -0.10
N VAL A 45 -2.26 -12.88 -0.55
CA VAL A 45 -1.71 -13.21 -1.87
C VAL A 45 -0.41 -13.97 -1.68
N GLN A 46 -0.41 -15.23 -2.11
CA GLN A 46 0.74 -16.10 -1.98
C GLN A 46 1.51 -16.18 -3.31
N HIS A 47 2.77 -15.80 -3.27
CA HIS A 47 3.68 -15.84 -4.40
C HIS A 47 4.95 -16.60 -4.05
N SER A 48 5.45 -17.44 -4.97
CA SER A 48 6.74 -18.11 -4.81
C SER A 48 7.91 -17.11 -4.85
N ALA A 49 9.05 -17.50 -4.32
CA ALA A 49 10.27 -16.71 -4.42
C ALA A 49 10.63 -16.49 -5.91
N GLY A 50 11.12 -15.31 -6.27
CA GLY A 50 11.49 -14.97 -7.65
C GLY A 50 10.31 -14.78 -8.62
N SER A 51 9.07 -14.81 -8.16
CA SER A 51 7.88 -14.60 -9.00
C SER A 51 7.68 -13.16 -9.47
N GLY A 52 8.49 -12.20 -8.98
CA GLY A 52 8.31 -10.77 -9.26
C GLY A 52 7.25 -10.11 -8.38
N LYS A 53 7.23 -10.44 -7.10
CA LYS A 53 6.31 -9.95 -6.08
C LYS A 53 6.26 -8.41 -6.01
N SER A 54 7.42 -7.76 -6.11
CA SER A 54 7.52 -6.29 -6.10
C SER A 54 6.66 -5.63 -7.18
N ASN A 55 6.67 -6.18 -8.39
CA ASN A 55 5.83 -5.69 -9.49
C ASN A 55 4.33 -5.92 -9.20
N THR A 56 3.97 -7.06 -8.62
CA THR A 56 2.57 -7.32 -8.22
C THR A 56 2.12 -6.31 -7.16
N ILE A 57 2.96 -6.02 -6.17
CA ILE A 57 2.70 -4.99 -5.15
C ILE A 57 2.52 -3.62 -5.80
N ALA A 58 3.43 -3.24 -6.70
CA ALA A 58 3.38 -1.96 -7.39
C ALA A 58 2.09 -1.80 -8.20
N TRP A 59 1.75 -2.74 -9.06
CA TRP A 59 0.50 -2.71 -9.84
C TRP A 59 -0.74 -2.71 -8.94
N THR A 60 -0.71 -3.48 -7.84
CA THR A 60 -1.82 -3.48 -6.87
C THR A 60 -1.99 -2.12 -6.21
N ALA A 61 -0.90 -1.51 -5.76
CA ALA A 61 -0.92 -0.19 -5.13
C ALA A 61 -1.49 0.87 -6.08
N HIS A 62 -1.04 0.89 -7.33
CA HIS A 62 -1.57 1.82 -8.33
C HIS A 62 -3.03 1.55 -8.68
N ALA A 63 -3.43 0.29 -8.84
CA ALA A 63 -4.81 -0.06 -9.13
C ALA A 63 -5.75 0.34 -7.99
N LEU A 64 -5.38 0.05 -6.74
CA LEU A 64 -6.19 0.40 -5.57
C LEU A 64 -6.26 1.91 -5.31
N SER A 65 -5.18 2.65 -5.61
CA SER A 65 -5.15 4.12 -5.44
C SER A 65 -6.11 4.87 -6.38
N ARG A 66 -6.53 4.22 -7.47
CA ARG A 66 -7.43 4.76 -8.50
C ARG A 66 -8.80 4.08 -8.52
N LEU A 67 -9.02 3.12 -7.62
CA LEU A 67 -10.24 2.32 -7.61
C LEU A 67 -11.40 3.10 -7.01
N HIS A 68 -12.46 3.26 -7.79
CA HIS A 68 -13.72 3.89 -7.39
C HIS A 68 -14.82 2.85 -7.25
N GLY A 69 -15.76 3.09 -6.36
CA GLY A 69 -16.96 2.29 -6.18
C GLY A 69 -18.02 2.58 -7.25
N ALA A 70 -19.18 1.95 -7.10
CA ALA A 70 -20.32 2.15 -8.01
C ALA A 70 -20.90 3.57 -7.95
N ASP A 71 -20.65 4.31 -6.89
CA ASP A 71 -21.01 5.71 -6.65
C ASP A 71 -19.98 6.71 -7.17
N ASP A 72 -18.97 6.22 -7.91
CA ASP A 72 -17.82 6.99 -8.38
C ASP A 72 -16.97 7.62 -7.27
N ALA A 73 -17.18 7.23 -6.02
CA ALA A 73 -16.32 7.62 -4.91
C ALA A 73 -15.09 6.70 -4.81
N PRO A 74 -13.90 7.22 -4.45
CA PRO A 74 -12.74 6.37 -4.24
C PRO A 74 -13.01 5.38 -3.11
N ILE A 75 -12.67 4.11 -3.31
CA ILE A 75 -12.81 3.09 -2.26
C ILE A 75 -11.80 3.32 -1.15
N PHE A 76 -10.60 3.77 -1.50
CA PHE A 76 -9.55 4.14 -0.56
C PHE A 76 -9.08 5.57 -0.80
N ASP A 77 -8.86 6.29 0.28
CA ASP A 77 -8.27 7.63 0.23
C ASP A 77 -6.77 7.55 -0.03
N LYS A 78 -6.11 6.52 0.49
CA LYS A 78 -4.68 6.28 0.33
C LYS A 78 -4.33 4.80 0.33
N VAL A 79 -3.21 4.48 -0.30
CA VAL A 79 -2.59 3.16 -0.27
C VAL A 79 -1.25 3.26 0.47
N VAL A 80 -1.04 2.41 1.46
CA VAL A 80 0.21 2.34 2.23
C VAL A 80 0.89 1.01 1.93
N VAL A 81 2.10 1.06 1.39
CA VAL A 81 2.94 -0.11 1.13
C VAL A 81 3.99 -0.20 2.24
N ILE A 82 4.00 -1.32 2.92
CA ILE A 82 4.88 -1.58 4.07
C ILE A 82 5.86 -2.67 3.71
N THR A 83 7.15 -2.39 3.89
CA THR A 83 8.23 -3.36 3.71
C THR A 83 8.95 -3.62 5.02
N ASP A 84 9.53 -4.81 5.18
CA ASP A 84 10.28 -5.19 6.38
C ASP A 84 11.74 -4.71 6.32
N ARG A 85 12.36 -4.68 5.14
CA ARG A 85 13.80 -4.47 4.98
C ARG A 85 14.16 -3.21 4.21
N LYS A 86 15.06 -2.40 4.77
CA LYS A 86 15.59 -1.17 4.14
C LYS A 86 16.20 -1.39 2.74
N VAL A 87 16.82 -2.54 2.47
CA VAL A 87 17.49 -2.82 1.18
C VAL A 87 16.50 -3.23 0.09
N LEU A 88 15.50 -4.04 0.44
CA LEU A 88 14.42 -4.41 -0.49
C LEU A 88 13.47 -3.24 -0.73
N ASP A 89 13.36 -2.35 0.25
CA ASP A 89 12.58 -1.12 0.18
C ASP A 89 13.01 -0.24 -1.02
N LYS A 90 14.29 -0.10 -1.31
CA LYS A 90 14.77 0.71 -2.44
C LYS A 90 14.29 0.16 -3.79
N GLN A 91 14.42 -1.14 -4.02
CA GLN A 91 13.97 -1.78 -5.26
C GLN A 91 12.45 -1.69 -5.43
N LEU A 92 11.70 -1.95 -4.36
CA LEU A 92 10.25 -1.82 -4.39
C LEU A 92 9.82 -0.35 -4.60
N GLN A 93 10.48 0.59 -3.95
CA GLN A 93 10.26 2.02 -4.13
C GLN A 93 10.50 2.45 -5.58
N GLU A 94 11.57 1.99 -6.21
CA GLU A 94 11.89 2.26 -7.61
C GLU A 94 10.81 1.68 -8.53
N THR A 95 10.40 0.43 -8.29
CA THR A 95 9.35 -0.23 -9.07
C THR A 95 7.99 0.47 -8.93
N VAL A 96 7.58 0.80 -7.70
CA VAL A 96 6.30 1.52 -7.49
C VAL A 96 6.34 2.90 -8.12
N SER A 97 7.45 3.63 -7.98
CA SER A 97 7.58 4.99 -8.53
C SER A 97 7.71 5.02 -10.05
N GLY A 98 8.25 3.96 -10.65
CA GLY A 98 8.37 3.83 -12.11
C GLY A 98 7.03 3.69 -12.83
N LEU A 99 5.97 3.34 -12.12
CA LEU A 99 4.63 3.18 -12.70
C LEU A 99 3.80 4.49 -12.74
N ASP A 100 4.18 5.51 -11.99
CA ASP A 100 3.47 6.80 -11.98
C ASP A 100 4.48 7.96 -12.00
N HIS A 101 4.39 8.76 -13.04
CA HIS A 101 5.24 9.93 -13.24
C HIS A 101 4.60 11.22 -12.72
N THR A 102 3.43 11.15 -12.08
CA THR A 102 2.76 12.33 -11.54
C THR A 102 3.47 12.79 -10.26
N PRO A 103 4.09 13.98 -10.23
CA PRO A 103 4.81 14.46 -9.07
C PRO A 103 3.91 14.53 -7.82
N GLY A 104 4.41 14.03 -6.69
CA GLY A 104 3.73 14.11 -5.41
C GLY A 104 2.67 13.03 -5.15
N THR A 105 2.30 12.23 -6.15
CA THR A 105 1.33 11.13 -5.97
C THR A 105 1.90 10.00 -5.13
N ILE A 106 3.21 9.74 -5.27
CA ILE A 106 3.93 8.72 -4.52
C ILE A 106 4.92 9.39 -3.60
N VAL A 107 4.84 9.08 -2.31
CA VAL A 107 5.75 9.59 -1.29
C VAL A 107 6.49 8.45 -0.63
N ARG A 108 7.82 8.56 -0.61
CA ARG A 108 8.73 7.64 0.06
C ARG A 108 9.11 8.22 1.41
N ILE A 109 9.00 7.41 2.44
CA ILE A 109 9.32 7.83 3.81
C ILE A 109 10.61 7.13 4.26
N ASP A 110 11.74 7.75 4.00
CA ASP A 110 13.05 7.14 4.26
C ASP A 110 13.64 7.55 5.62
N GLU A 111 13.44 8.79 6.08
CA GLU A 111 14.20 9.30 7.22
C GLU A 111 13.37 9.64 8.45
N LYS A 112 12.27 10.37 8.32
CA LYS A 112 11.54 10.95 9.46
C LYS A 112 10.11 10.45 9.59
N SER A 113 9.74 10.02 10.79
CA SER A 113 8.36 9.62 11.09
C SER A 113 7.35 10.77 10.95
N GLN A 114 7.80 12.03 11.09
CA GLN A 114 6.97 13.20 10.82
C GLN A 114 6.54 13.25 9.36
N GLN A 115 7.42 12.91 8.41
CA GLN A 115 7.06 12.82 6.98
C GLN A 115 5.94 11.81 6.73
N LEU A 116 5.93 10.70 7.48
CA LEU A 116 4.87 9.70 7.37
C LEU A 116 3.53 10.26 7.89
N LYS A 117 3.54 10.97 9.02
CA LYS A 117 2.36 11.67 9.54
C LYS A 117 1.83 12.66 8.49
N ASP A 118 2.69 13.54 7.99
CA ASP A 118 2.32 14.58 7.01
C ASP A 118 1.77 13.96 5.71
N ALA A 119 2.34 12.82 5.26
CA ALA A 119 1.86 12.09 4.09
C ALA A 119 0.51 11.41 4.34
N LEU A 120 0.27 10.89 5.54
CA LEU A 120 -1.01 10.28 5.92
C LEU A 120 -2.12 11.33 6.07
N GLU A 121 -1.81 12.49 6.62
CA GLU A 121 -2.75 13.58 6.85
C GLU A 121 -2.98 14.47 5.62
N GLY A 122 -1.93 14.69 4.80
CA GLY A 122 -1.99 15.53 3.59
C GLY A 122 -2.89 14.92 2.49
N ASN A 123 -3.15 15.70 1.45
CA ASN A 123 -4.00 15.26 0.33
C ASN A 123 -3.22 14.92 -0.95
N ALA A 124 -1.94 15.28 -1.03
CA ALA A 124 -1.15 15.10 -2.24
C ALA A 124 -0.77 13.63 -2.50
N ALA A 125 -0.28 12.94 -1.47
CA ALA A 125 0.16 11.56 -1.61
C ALA A 125 -1.03 10.60 -1.69
N ARG A 126 -1.10 9.80 -2.73
CA ARG A 126 -2.05 8.68 -2.87
C ARG A 126 -1.43 7.34 -2.52
N VAL A 127 -0.14 7.17 -2.79
CA VAL A 127 0.63 5.97 -2.44
C VAL A 127 1.78 6.37 -1.53
N ILE A 128 1.88 5.73 -0.38
CA ILE A 128 2.91 5.96 0.64
C ILE A 128 3.70 4.68 0.81
N ILE A 129 5.02 4.75 0.68
CA ILE A 129 5.91 3.61 0.87
C ILE A 129 6.72 3.84 2.14
N THR A 130 6.67 2.89 3.05
CA THR A 130 7.34 3.01 4.36
C THR A 130 7.77 1.64 4.91
N THR A 131 8.49 1.63 6.01
CA THR A 131 8.88 0.42 6.72
C THR A 131 8.03 0.22 7.96
N LEU A 132 7.85 -1.05 8.35
CA LEU A 132 7.08 -1.41 9.54
C LEU A 132 7.59 -0.73 10.82
N GLN A 133 8.91 -0.50 10.90
CA GLN A 133 9.58 0.12 12.06
C GLN A 133 9.17 1.57 12.32
N LYS A 134 8.63 2.28 11.32
CA LYS A 134 8.21 3.69 11.47
C LYS A 134 6.80 3.86 12.03
N PHE A 135 5.99 2.82 11.97
CA PHE A 135 4.60 2.87 12.44
C PHE A 135 4.42 3.15 13.94
N PRO A 136 5.21 2.59 14.87
CA PRO A 136 5.06 2.90 16.30
C PRO A 136 5.15 4.39 16.60
N VAL A 137 6.05 5.10 15.92
CA VAL A 137 6.23 6.55 16.10
C VAL A 137 5.03 7.33 15.55
N VAL A 138 4.44 6.85 14.45
CA VAL A 138 3.22 7.47 13.90
C VAL A 138 2.03 7.29 14.84
N VAL A 139 1.95 6.13 15.54
CA VAL A 139 0.94 5.91 16.60
C VAL A 139 1.05 6.97 17.68
N GLU A 140 2.25 7.19 18.18
CA GLU A 140 2.50 8.17 19.24
C GLU A 140 2.19 9.59 18.77
N LEU A 141 2.61 9.95 17.56
CA LEU A 141 2.33 11.27 16.97
C LEU A 141 0.82 11.49 16.74
N ALA A 142 0.11 10.48 16.26
CA ALA A 142 -1.33 10.56 16.05
C ALA A 142 -2.10 10.65 17.37
N ALA A 143 -1.68 9.88 18.38
CA ALA A 143 -2.27 9.92 19.72
C ALA A 143 -2.04 11.30 20.40
N LYS A 144 -0.86 11.87 20.22
CA LYS A 144 -0.52 13.19 20.74
C LYS A 144 -1.34 14.30 20.07
N ALA A 145 -1.44 14.28 18.74
CA ALA A 145 -2.26 15.21 17.98
C ALA A 145 -3.76 15.11 18.33
N ALA A 146 -4.25 13.90 18.61
CA ALA A 146 -5.62 13.68 19.08
C ALA A 146 -5.85 14.28 20.47
N ALA A 147 -4.89 14.16 21.38
CA ALA A 147 -4.96 14.76 22.72
C ALA A 147 -4.91 16.30 22.68
N GLU A 148 -4.24 16.87 21.68
CA GLU A 148 -4.12 18.33 21.45
C GLU A 148 -5.29 18.91 20.63
N GLY A 149 -6.26 18.08 20.23
CA GLY A 149 -7.43 18.51 19.43
C GLY A 149 -7.13 18.77 17.96
N GLU A 150 -5.94 18.41 17.50
CA GLU A 150 -5.44 18.62 16.13
C GLU A 150 -5.67 17.44 15.19
N ALA A 151 -6.32 16.37 15.64
CA ALA A 151 -6.49 15.12 14.88
C ALA A 151 -7.48 15.24 13.71
N LYS A 152 -7.25 16.15 12.78
CA LYS A 152 -8.13 16.33 11.61
C LYS A 152 -7.74 15.50 10.37
N GLY A 153 -6.62 14.78 10.37
CA GLY A 153 -6.05 14.31 9.12
C GLY A 153 -6.17 12.81 8.81
N VAL A 154 -6.16 11.94 9.81
CA VAL A 154 -6.13 10.47 9.63
C VAL A 154 -7.49 9.85 9.95
N VAL A 155 -8.21 10.41 10.90
CA VAL A 155 -9.52 9.91 11.34
C VAL A 155 -10.56 10.09 10.23
N GLY A 156 -11.27 9.00 9.89
CA GLY A 156 -12.30 9.00 8.84
C GLY A 156 -11.78 8.70 7.44
N ARG A 157 -10.46 8.52 7.24
CA ARG A 157 -9.89 8.08 5.96
C ARG A 157 -9.87 6.56 5.85
N ARG A 158 -10.06 6.08 4.62
CA ARG A 158 -9.97 4.65 4.27
C ARG A 158 -8.61 4.38 3.67
N PHE A 159 -7.86 3.49 4.29
CA PHE A 159 -6.54 3.08 3.82
C PHE A 159 -6.57 1.66 3.25
N ALA A 160 -5.94 1.45 2.09
CA ALA A 160 -5.49 0.13 1.68
C ALA A 160 -4.06 -0.07 2.20
N VAL A 161 -3.79 -1.15 2.90
CA VAL A 161 -2.45 -1.46 3.40
C VAL A 161 -1.94 -2.73 2.72
N ILE A 162 -0.80 -2.63 2.08
CA ILE A 162 -0.12 -3.75 1.44
C ILE A 162 1.14 -4.04 2.26
N VAL A 163 1.23 -5.24 2.83
CA VAL A 163 2.38 -5.66 3.64
C VAL A 163 3.19 -6.67 2.85
N ASP A 164 4.43 -6.32 2.53
CA ASP A 164 5.39 -7.28 1.95
C ASP A 164 5.99 -8.14 3.06
N GLU A 165 6.21 -9.44 2.79
CA GLU A 165 6.74 -10.40 3.76
C GLU A 165 5.89 -10.47 5.04
N ALA A 166 4.58 -10.58 4.91
CA ALA A 166 3.62 -10.52 6.03
C ALA A 166 3.89 -11.57 7.13
N HIS A 167 4.58 -12.68 6.82
CA HIS A 167 4.99 -13.69 7.81
C HIS A 167 5.97 -13.13 8.85
N SER A 168 6.84 -12.19 8.50
CA SER A 168 7.72 -11.50 9.45
C SER A 168 7.00 -10.41 10.23
N ALA A 169 5.91 -9.89 9.66
CA ALA A 169 5.10 -8.85 10.29
C ALA A 169 4.04 -9.41 11.27
N THR A 170 3.62 -10.67 11.11
CA THR A 170 2.56 -11.28 11.93
C THR A 170 3.01 -11.68 13.34
N SER A 171 4.31 -11.71 13.63
CA SER A 171 4.86 -12.16 14.90
C SER A 171 5.01 -11.05 15.95
N GLY A 172 4.16 -10.03 15.99
CA GLY A 172 4.35 -9.07 17.06
C GLY A 172 3.41 -7.88 17.13
N ASP A 173 3.59 -7.13 18.20
CA ASP A 173 2.98 -5.84 18.55
C ASP A 173 2.86 -4.82 17.40
N SER A 174 3.66 -4.95 16.35
CA SER A 174 3.77 -3.98 15.27
C SER A 174 2.56 -3.97 14.36
N VAL A 175 1.98 -5.14 14.02
CA VAL A 175 0.75 -5.22 13.20
C VAL A 175 -0.47 -4.82 14.01
N ALA A 176 -0.51 -5.21 15.30
CA ALA A 176 -1.56 -4.76 16.19
C ALA A 176 -1.54 -3.24 16.36
N LYS A 177 -0.34 -2.65 16.49
CA LYS A 177 -0.14 -1.20 16.52
C LYS A 177 -0.52 -0.54 15.20
N LEU A 178 -0.13 -1.14 14.05
CA LEU A 178 -0.54 -0.69 12.73
C LEU A 178 -2.06 -0.66 12.60
N LYS A 179 -2.74 -1.76 12.94
CA LYS A 179 -4.20 -1.81 12.96
C LYS A 179 -4.78 -0.68 13.83
N LYS A 180 -4.29 -0.50 15.03
CA LYS A 180 -4.76 0.52 15.97
C LYS A 180 -4.61 1.95 15.46
N VAL A 181 -3.55 2.26 14.68
CA VAL A 181 -3.36 3.61 14.09
C VAL A 181 -4.27 3.88 12.93
N LEU A 182 -4.43 2.88 12.08
CA LEU A 182 -5.21 3.03 10.85
C LEU A 182 -6.70 2.75 11.05
N THR A 183 -7.10 2.18 12.21
CA THR A 183 -8.49 1.77 12.42
C THR A 183 -9.28 2.70 13.31
N GLY A 184 -8.74 3.76 13.93
CA GLY A 184 -9.56 4.65 14.73
C GLY A 184 -11.05 4.26 14.77
N ASP A 185 -11.40 3.17 15.38
CA ASP A 185 -12.67 2.43 15.50
C ASP A 185 -13.40 1.99 14.20
N GLU A 186 -13.11 2.51 13.02
CA GLU A 186 -13.80 2.11 11.78
C GLU A 186 -12.91 2.13 10.54
N ALA A 187 -12.15 1.11 10.25
CA ALA A 187 -11.63 0.82 8.92
C ALA A 187 -10.17 1.09 8.56
N ALA A 188 -9.30 0.19 8.84
CA ALA A 188 -8.23 -0.15 7.89
C ALA A 188 -8.12 -1.66 7.78
N ARG A 189 -8.04 -2.18 6.56
CA ARG A 189 -7.87 -3.62 6.35
C ARG A 189 -6.70 -3.88 5.44
N VAL A 190 -5.92 -4.86 5.86
CA VAL A 190 -4.57 -5.16 5.36
C VAL A 190 -4.67 -6.13 4.20
N LEU A 191 -4.04 -5.78 3.09
CA LEU A 191 -3.74 -6.73 2.02
C LEU A 191 -2.36 -7.32 2.30
N GLU A 192 -2.29 -8.59 2.64
CA GLU A 192 -1.04 -9.30 2.93
C GLU A 192 -0.51 -10.05 1.71
N VAL A 193 0.77 -9.89 1.42
CA VAL A 193 1.46 -10.64 0.38
C VAL A 193 2.48 -11.56 1.04
N LEU A 194 2.20 -12.85 1.06
CA LEU A 194 3.07 -13.87 1.66
C LEU A 194 4.00 -14.53 0.65
N LYS A 195 5.15 -14.97 1.15
CA LYS A 195 6.05 -15.87 0.46
C LYS A 195 5.52 -17.30 0.61
N ALA A 196 5.43 -18.04 -0.49
CA ALA A 196 5.33 -19.49 -0.40
C ALA A 196 6.70 -20.03 0.02
N ASP A 197 6.76 -20.74 1.12
CA ASP A 197 7.90 -21.60 1.40
C ASP A 197 7.88 -22.75 0.37
N ALA A 198 9.06 -22.96 -0.22
CA ALA A 198 9.31 -24.03 -1.20
C ALA A 198 9.32 -25.40 -0.49
#